data_684c8a22641d168d4d7d27f1bc5460d2
#
_entry.id   684c8a22641d168d4d7d27f1bc5460d2
#
_cell.length_a   1.000
_cell.length_b   1.000
_cell.length_c   1.000
_cell.angle_alpha   90.00
_cell.angle_beta   90.00
_cell.angle_gamma   90.00
#
_symmetry.space_group_name_H-M   'P 1'
#
loop_
_entity.id
_entity.type
_entity.pdbx_description
1 polymer ?
#
loop_
_entity_poly.entity_id
_entity_poly.type
_entity_poly.pdbx_seq_one_letter_code
_entity_poly.pdbx_strand_id
1 'polypeptide(L)'
;MTTEFSPKKHWENIYNTKSLEEVSWYQPTPATSLDFIQGLQLSADAAIIDIGGGDSFLVDHLLNAGYTNLTVLDISEAAIHRAKARLGNRADHVTWIVSDINEFKPTTTYDVWHDRAAFHFLTEDTQISRYLNTVNDALSSFGTFILGTFSENGPKKCSGIEITQYSQQSMASLFSDN
;
A
#
# COMPACT_ATOMS: atom_id res chain seq x y z
N MET A 1 -5.66 -31.38 10.61
CA MET A 1 -6.00 -29.97 10.91
C MET A 1 -5.39 -29.14 9.81
N THR A 2 -6.18 -28.65 8.88
CA THR A 2 -5.72 -27.68 7.89
C THR A 2 -5.46 -26.38 8.64
N THR A 3 -4.19 -25.95 8.75
CA THR A 3 -3.87 -24.64 9.29
C THR A 3 -4.48 -23.59 8.38
N GLU A 4 -5.41 -22.81 8.89
CA GLU A 4 -6.01 -21.69 8.19
C GLU A 4 -4.91 -20.75 7.69
N PHE A 5 -5.01 -20.30 6.44
CA PHE A 5 -4.03 -19.40 5.83
C PHE A 5 -4.04 -18.06 6.58
N SER A 6 -2.87 -17.61 7.01
CA SER A 6 -2.69 -16.33 7.68
C SER A 6 -1.85 -15.39 6.81
N PRO A 7 -2.45 -14.33 6.24
CA PRO A 7 -1.72 -13.34 5.44
C PRO A 7 -0.53 -12.76 6.22
N LYS A 8 -0.74 -12.40 7.48
CA LYS A 8 0.33 -11.85 8.32
C LYS A 8 1.53 -12.80 8.42
N LYS A 9 1.31 -14.06 8.75
CA LYS A 9 2.42 -15.04 8.85
C LYS A 9 3.12 -15.26 7.52
N HIS A 10 2.37 -15.22 6.42
CA HIS A 10 2.94 -15.36 5.08
C HIS A 10 3.89 -14.21 4.77
N TRP A 11 3.44 -12.96 4.94
CA TRP A 11 4.24 -11.77 4.66
C TRP A 11 5.43 -11.64 5.60
N GLU A 12 5.25 -11.91 6.90
CA GLU A 12 6.37 -11.99 7.84
C GLU A 12 7.44 -12.97 7.38
N ASN A 13 7.04 -14.17 6.92
CA ASN A 13 7.99 -15.15 6.40
C ASN A 13 8.73 -14.64 5.14
N ILE A 14 8.02 -14.02 4.20
CA ILE A 14 8.63 -13.45 3.00
C ILE A 14 9.71 -12.43 3.37
N TYR A 15 9.37 -11.45 4.20
CA TYR A 15 10.31 -10.39 4.59
C TYR A 15 11.42 -10.85 5.51
N ASN A 16 11.28 -11.96 6.23
CA ASN A 16 12.35 -12.54 7.04
C ASN A 16 13.29 -13.45 6.23
N THR A 17 12.86 -13.98 5.07
CA THR A 17 13.61 -15.00 4.33
C THR A 17 14.14 -14.54 2.99
N LYS A 18 13.56 -13.51 2.36
CA LYS A 18 13.98 -12.98 1.06
C LYS A 18 14.66 -11.64 1.20
N SER A 19 15.71 -11.43 0.40
CA SER A 19 16.26 -10.09 0.22
C SER A 19 15.32 -9.23 -0.62
N LEU A 20 15.53 -7.91 -0.57
CA LEU A 20 14.71 -6.94 -1.28
C LEU A 20 14.73 -7.15 -2.80
N GLU A 21 15.87 -7.54 -3.35
CA GLU A 21 16.07 -7.73 -4.79
C GLU A 21 15.48 -9.05 -5.32
N GLU A 22 15.13 -9.98 -4.42
CA GLU A 22 14.54 -11.27 -4.79
C GLU A 22 13.01 -11.23 -4.95
N VAL A 23 12.38 -10.11 -4.60
CA VAL A 23 10.93 -9.98 -4.68
C VAL A 23 10.50 -9.29 -5.97
N SER A 24 9.42 -9.77 -6.60
CA SER A 24 8.99 -9.30 -7.93
C SER A 24 8.46 -7.86 -7.94
N TRP A 25 8.10 -7.31 -6.79
CA TRP A 25 7.62 -5.93 -6.66
C TRP A 25 8.73 -4.91 -6.35
N TYR A 26 9.98 -5.38 -6.24
CA TYR A 26 11.11 -4.51 -6.01
C TYR A 26 11.27 -3.47 -7.12
N GLN A 27 11.33 -2.22 -6.72
CA GLN A 27 11.62 -1.08 -7.58
C GLN A 27 12.52 -0.10 -6.81
N PRO A 28 13.78 0.09 -7.21
CA PRO A 28 14.66 1.06 -6.57
C PRO A 28 14.13 2.49 -6.72
N THR A 29 13.40 2.75 -7.81
CA THR A 29 12.66 3.99 -8.04
C THR A 29 11.25 3.63 -8.52
N PRO A 30 10.21 3.81 -7.70
CA PRO A 30 8.83 3.55 -8.09
C PRO A 30 8.28 4.70 -8.95
N ALA A 31 8.82 4.84 -10.17
CA ALA A 31 8.62 6.00 -11.05
C ALA A 31 7.14 6.30 -11.29
N THR A 32 6.33 5.31 -11.62
CA THR A 32 4.89 5.50 -11.88
C THR A 32 4.16 6.09 -10.66
N SER A 33 4.42 5.58 -9.45
CA SER A 33 3.83 6.11 -8.22
C SER A 33 4.27 7.55 -7.96
N LEU A 34 5.57 7.83 -8.17
CA LEU A 34 6.13 9.16 -8.00
C LEU A 34 5.55 10.15 -9.01
N ASP A 35 5.43 9.77 -10.28
CA ASP A 35 4.87 10.61 -11.33
C ASP A 35 3.42 11.01 -11.01
N PHE A 36 2.60 10.05 -10.54
CA PHE A 36 1.23 10.35 -10.10
C PHE A 36 1.20 11.32 -8.93
N ILE A 37 1.96 11.07 -7.86
CA ILE A 37 1.96 11.91 -6.65
C ILE A 37 2.51 13.30 -6.96
N GLN A 38 3.63 13.41 -7.68
CA GLN A 38 4.23 14.69 -8.05
C GLN A 38 3.34 15.49 -9.01
N GLY A 39 2.62 14.80 -9.90
CA GLY A 39 1.66 15.43 -10.81
C GLY A 39 0.51 16.14 -10.10
N LEU A 40 0.20 15.78 -8.86
CA LEU A 40 -0.81 16.45 -8.04
C LEU A 40 -0.38 17.82 -7.51
N GLN A 41 0.91 18.14 -7.54
CA GLN A 41 1.47 19.43 -7.10
C GLN A 41 1.06 19.83 -5.67
N LEU A 42 1.07 18.86 -4.75
CA LEU A 42 0.65 19.04 -3.37
C LEU A 42 1.66 19.84 -2.55
N SER A 43 1.19 20.45 -1.46
CA SER A 43 2.06 21.06 -0.46
C SER A 43 2.93 20.00 0.25
N ALA A 44 4.05 20.43 0.80
CA ALA A 44 4.99 19.53 1.49
C ALA A 44 4.40 18.84 2.72
N ASP A 45 3.38 19.41 3.34
CA ASP A 45 2.67 18.91 4.51
C ASP A 45 1.41 18.09 4.16
N ALA A 46 1.15 17.86 2.88
CA ALA A 46 0.05 16.98 2.43
C ALA A 46 0.16 15.60 3.08
N ALA A 47 -0.95 15.12 3.62
CA ALA A 47 -1.02 13.83 4.28
C ALA A 47 -1.07 12.70 3.24
N ILE A 48 -0.02 11.89 3.18
CA ILE A 48 0.10 10.78 2.22
C ILE A 48 0.19 9.46 3.00
N ILE A 49 -0.67 8.50 2.66
CA ILE A 49 -0.58 7.13 3.18
C ILE A 49 -0.22 6.16 2.05
N ASP A 50 0.76 5.27 2.32
CA ASP A 50 1.17 4.17 1.45
C ASP A 50 0.72 2.83 2.05
N ILE A 51 -0.25 2.18 1.41
CA ILE A 51 -0.86 0.93 1.85
C ILE A 51 -0.06 -0.26 1.30
N GLY A 52 0.32 -1.18 2.19
CA GLY A 52 1.22 -2.28 1.83
C GLY A 52 2.60 -1.75 1.44
N GLY A 53 2.98 -0.56 1.95
CA GLY A 53 4.24 0.10 1.60
C GLY A 53 5.47 -0.69 2.01
N GLY A 54 5.36 -1.50 3.07
CA GLY A 54 6.38 -2.43 3.51
C GLY A 54 7.76 -1.81 3.56
N ASP A 55 8.72 -2.44 2.85
CA ASP A 55 10.05 -1.87 2.65
C ASP A 55 10.26 -1.26 1.24
N SER A 56 9.17 -0.81 0.60
CA SER A 56 9.18 -0.03 -0.64
C SER A 56 10.05 1.23 -0.49
N PHE A 57 10.68 1.66 -1.59
CA PHE A 57 11.45 2.91 -1.66
C PHE A 57 10.56 4.15 -1.88
N LEU A 58 9.24 4.02 -1.97
CA LEU A 58 8.37 5.17 -2.19
C LEU A 58 8.54 6.21 -1.08
N VAL A 59 8.53 5.78 0.18
CA VAL A 59 8.71 6.67 1.33
C VAL A 59 10.06 7.39 1.33
N ASP A 60 11.14 6.72 0.88
CA ASP A 60 12.47 7.34 0.75
C ASP A 60 12.45 8.49 -0.25
N HIS A 61 11.82 8.27 -1.41
CA HIS A 61 11.71 9.28 -2.47
C HIS A 61 10.78 10.43 -2.06
N LEU A 62 9.67 10.16 -1.37
CA LEU A 62 8.78 11.20 -0.87
C LEU A 62 9.46 12.10 0.17
N LEU A 63 10.22 11.51 1.10
CA LEU A 63 11.05 12.29 2.04
C LEU A 63 12.09 13.14 1.31
N ASN A 64 12.74 12.59 0.27
CA ASN A 64 13.71 13.33 -0.55
C ASN A 64 13.05 14.46 -1.34
N ALA A 65 11.80 14.31 -1.72
CA ALA A 65 10.99 15.35 -2.38
C ALA A 65 10.48 16.43 -1.41
N GLY A 66 10.71 16.26 -0.09
CA GLY A 66 10.37 17.24 0.93
C GLY A 66 9.00 17.06 1.57
N TYR A 67 8.28 15.95 1.31
CA TYR A 67 7.04 15.66 2.03
C TYR A 67 7.31 15.34 3.49
N THR A 68 6.49 15.88 4.40
CA THR A 68 6.71 15.82 5.85
C THR A 68 5.62 15.08 6.61
N ASN A 69 4.50 14.74 5.96
CA ASN A 69 3.35 14.10 6.60
C ASN A 69 3.07 12.75 5.91
N LEU A 70 3.95 11.78 6.18
CA LEU A 70 3.93 10.48 5.54
C LEU A 70 3.50 9.39 6.53
N THR A 71 2.64 8.50 6.06
CA THR A 71 2.23 7.29 6.78
C THR A 71 2.49 6.07 5.90
N VAL A 72 3.07 5.03 6.48
CA VAL A 72 3.24 3.72 5.83
C VAL A 72 2.50 2.68 6.66
N LEU A 73 1.59 1.97 6.02
CA LEU A 73 0.87 0.86 6.61
C LEU A 73 1.28 -0.45 5.94
N ASP A 74 1.63 -1.44 6.72
CA ASP A 74 1.88 -2.80 6.23
C ASP A 74 1.43 -3.83 7.27
N ILE A 75 1.04 -5.00 6.80
CA ILE A 75 0.67 -6.13 7.67
C ILE A 75 1.90 -6.77 8.33
N SER A 76 3.09 -6.62 7.72
CA SER A 76 4.34 -7.21 8.17
C SER A 76 5.16 -6.22 9.01
N GLU A 77 5.41 -6.59 10.25
CA GLU A 77 6.32 -5.87 11.13
C GLU A 77 7.77 -5.94 10.62
N ALA A 78 8.16 -7.10 10.05
CA ALA A 78 9.50 -7.29 9.48
C ALA A 78 9.74 -6.32 8.30
N ALA A 79 8.75 -6.10 7.43
CA ALA A 79 8.84 -5.13 6.33
C ALA A 79 9.05 -3.70 6.86
N ILE A 80 8.24 -3.27 7.81
CA ILE A 80 8.36 -1.97 8.47
C ILE A 80 9.73 -1.81 9.15
N HIS A 81 10.19 -2.84 9.85
CA HIS A 81 11.50 -2.80 10.51
C HIS A 81 12.64 -2.61 9.50
N ARG A 82 12.60 -3.28 8.35
CA ARG A 82 13.59 -3.13 7.27
C ARG A 82 13.59 -1.72 6.70
N ALA A 83 12.41 -1.14 6.43
CA ALA A 83 12.29 0.24 5.96
C ALA A 83 12.86 1.25 6.96
N LYS A 84 12.52 1.10 8.24
CA LYS A 84 13.08 1.94 9.31
C LYS A 84 14.59 1.83 9.41
N ALA A 85 15.14 0.62 9.36
CA ALA A 85 16.58 0.40 9.40
C ALA A 85 17.30 1.06 8.21
N ARG A 86 16.73 0.99 7.01
CA ARG A 86 17.23 1.64 5.79
C ARG A 86 17.22 3.17 5.91
N LEU A 87 16.14 3.74 6.42
CA LEU A 87 15.97 5.19 6.56
C LEU A 87 16.83 5.80 7.69
N GLY A 88 17.19 5.00 8.71
CA GLY A 88 17.90 5.51 9.88
C GLY A 88 17.06 6.60 10.58
N ASN A 89 17.70 7.70 10.97
CA ASN A 89 17.03 8.81 11.68
C ASN A 89 15.87 9.44 10.90
N ARG A 90 15.80 9.27 9.57
CA ARG A 90 14.68 9.78 8.77
C ARG A 90 13.38 9.01 9.03
N ALA A 91 13.45 7.81 9.57
CA ALA A 91 12.29 7.02 9.95
C ALA A 91 11.41 7.72 11.01
N ASP A 92 12.00 8.61 11.81
CA ASP A 92 11.28 9.37 12.84
C ASP A 92 10.31 10.41 12.25
N HIS A 93 10.46 10.73 10.96
CA HIS A 93 9.58 11.65 10.22
C HIS A 93 8.41 10.93 9.52
N VAL A 94 8.23 9.64 9.75
CA VAL A 94 7.19 8.83 9.12
C VAL A 94 6.35 8.15 10.19
N THR A 95 5.04 8.18 10.02
CA THR A 95 4.11 7.40 10.85
C THR A 95 4.07 5.96 10.32
N TRP A 96 4.37 4.99 11.17
CA TRP A 96 4.41 3.58 10.81
C TRP A 96 3.28 2.82 11.48
N ILE A 97 2.49 2.08 10.69
CA ILE A 97 1.34 1.32 11.16
C ILE A 97 1.51 -0.14 10.76
N VAL A 98 1.57 -1.05 11.74
CA VAL A 98 1.55 -2.50 11.49
C VAL A 98 0.11 -2.97 11.69
N SER A 99 -0.61 -3.18 10.59
CA SER A 99 -2.01 -3.60 10.61
C SER A 99 -2.41 -4.31 9.32
N ASP A 100 -3.37 -5.23 9.42
CA ASP A 100 -4.15 -5.64 8.26
C ASP A 100 -5.03 -4.45 7.85
N ILE A 101 -5.07 -4.17 6.56
CA ILE A 101 -5.88 -3.05 6.02
C ILE A 101 -7.37 -3.22 6.32
N ASN A 102 -7.87 -4.46 6.38
CA ASN A 102 -9.25 -4.74 6.73
C ASN A 102 -9.59 -4.49 8.21
N GLU A 103 -8.58 -4.34 9.06
CA GLU A 103 -8.71 -4.03 10.48
C GLU A 103 -8.31 -2.59 10.81
N PHE A 104 -7.71 -1.92 9.84
CA PHE A 104 -7.25 -0.55 9.99
C PHE A 104 -8.42 0.41 10.20
N LYS A 105 -8.30 1.24 11.23
CA LYS A 105 -9.25 2.31 11.55
C LYS A 105 -8.51 3.64 11.54
N PRO A 106 -8.60 4.40 10.45
CA PRO A 106 -7.93 5.68 10.35
C PRO A 106 -8.48 6.66 11.40
N THR A 107 -7.57 7.41 11.99
CA THR A 107 -7.90 8.47 12.98
C THR A 107 -7.66 9.87 12.42
N THR A 108 -7.23 9.95 11.16
CA THR A 108 -6.99 11.20 10.43
C THR A 108 -7.39 11.00 8.97
N THR A 109 -7.50 12.09 8.23
CA THR A 109 -7.74 12.06 6.78
C THR A 109 -6.42 12.22 6.02
N TYR A 110 -6.43 11.72 4.78
CA TYR A 110 -5.27 11.75 3.89
C TYR A 110 -5.61 12.48 2.58
N ASP A 111 -4.66 13.26 2.08
CA ASP A 111 -4.77 13.93 0.79
C ASP A 111 -4.41 13.01 -0.37
N VAL A 112 -3.57 12.00 -0.08
CA VAL A 112 -3.27 10.91 -1.02
C VAL A 112 -3.36 9.58 -0.28
N TRP A 113 -4.17 8.70 -0.82
CA TRP A 113 -4.20 7.30 -0.48
C TRP A 113 -3.56 6.52 -1.63
N HIS A 114 -2.38 5.99 -1.39
CA HIS A 114 -1.63 5.21 -2.38
C HIS A 114 -1.66 3.73 -2.02
N ASP A 115 -2.01 2.89 -2.98
CA ASP A 115 -1.94 1.43 -2.88
C ASP A 115 -1.39 0.87 -4.19
N ARG A 116 -0.21 0.32 -4.13
CA ARG A 116 0.40 -0.38 -5.24
C ARG A 116 0.65 -1.83 -4.85
N ALA A 117 -0.23 -2.70 -5.34
CA ALA A 117 -0.12 -4.14 -5.17
C ALA A 117 -0.45 -4.69 -3.76
N ALA A 118 -1.31 -4.01 -2.97
CA ALA A 118 -1.90 -4.57 -1.77
C ALA A 118 -3.38 -4.93 -1.98
N PHE A 119 -4.16 -4.07 -2.59
CA PHE A 119 -5.60 -4.25 -2.85
C PHE A 119 -5.94 -5.55 -3.57
N HIS A 120 -5.13 -5.99 -4.52
CA HIS A 120 -5.43 -7.20 -5.29
C HIS A 120 -5.39 -8.50 -4.47
N PHE A 121 -4.87 -8.49 -3.24
CA PHE A 121 -4.94 -9.62 -2.31
C PHE A 121 -6.29 -9.75 -1.61
N LEU A 122 -7.16 -8.75 -1.74
CA LEU A 122 -8.54 -8.81 -1.27
C LEU A 122 -9.38 -9.55 -2.31
N THR A 123 -9.73 -10.79 -2.00
CA THR A 123 -10.45 -11.67 -2.93
C THR A 123 -11.91 -11.87 -2.59
N GLU A 124 -12.33 -11.45 -1.39
CA GLU A 124 -13.70 -11.54 -0.91
C GLU A 124 -14.40 -10.17 -1.00
N ASP A 125 -15.65 -10.15 -1.48
CA ASP A 125 -16.44 -8.92 -1.63
C ASP A 125 -16.56 -8.14 -0.32
N THR A 126 -16.64 -8.84 0.80
CA THR A 126 -16.68 -8.22 2.15
C THR A 126 -15.40 -7.51 2.52
N GLN A 127 -14.23 -8.01 2.09
CA GLN A 127 -12.93 -7.38 2.30
C GLN A 127 -12.80 -6.14 1.42
N ILE A 128 -13.18 -6.26 0.15
CA ILE A 128 -13.17 -5.18 -0.83
C ILE A 128 -14.08 -4.04 -0.35
N SER A 129 -15.31 -4.34 0.02
CA SER A 129 -16.27 -3.33 0.52
C SER A 129 -15.74 -2.64 1.78
N ARG A 130 -15.14 -3.37 2.70
CA ARG A 130 -14.55 -2.81 3.92
C ARG A 130 -13.37 -1.87 3.60
N TYR A 131 -12.50 -2.28 2.68
CA TYR A 131 -11.40 -1.45 2.20
C TYR A 131 -11.91 -0.14 1.60
N LEU A 132 -12.90 -0.21 0.68
CA LEU A 132 -13.46 0.97 0.02
C LEU A 132 -14.12 1.92 1.02
N ASN A 133 -14.85 1.40 2.01
CA ASN A 133 -15.41 2.20 3.09
C ASN A 133 -14.29 2.90 3.88
N THR A 134 -13.21 2.19 4.19
CA THR A 134 -12.05 2.78 4.90
C THR A 134 -11.41 3.91 4.10
N VAL A 135 -11.24 3.72 2.78
CA VAL A 135 -10.75 4.79 1.89
C VAL A 135 -11.69 5.99 1.91
N ASN A 136 -13.01 5.75 1.73
CA ASN A 136 -14.00 6.82 1.70
C ASN A 136 -14.03 7.63 3.00
N ASP A 137 -13.92 6.96 4.14
CA ASP A 137 -13.91 7.60 5.46
C ASP A 137 -12.61 8.38 5.74
N ALA A 138 -11.50 7.96 5.13
CA ALA A 138 -10.18 8.51 5.41
C ALA A 138 -9.63 9.44 4.31
N LEU A 139 -10.18 9.44 3.13
CA LEU A 139 -9.75 10.34 2.07
C LEU A 139 -10.31 11.74 2.32
N SER A 140 -9.48 12.77 2.22
CA SER A 140 -9.95 14.16 2.34
C SER A 140 -10.88 14.52 1.18
N SER A 141 -11.72 15.55 1.33
CA SER A 141 -12.74 15.94 0.34
C SER A 141 -12.19 16.23 -1.06
N PHE A 142 -10.91 16.54 -1.18
CA PHE A 142 -10.20 16.74 -2.43
C PHE A 142 -9.04 15.77 -2.58
N GLY A 143 -9.05 14.71 -1.79
CA GLY A 143 -8.01 13.71 -1.79
C GLY A 143 -8.00 12.86 -3.06
N THR A 144 -6.84 12.30 -3.36
CA THR A 144 -6.64 11.45 -4.53
C THR A 144 -6.36 10.02 -4.10
N PHE A 145 -7.10 9.08 -4.65
CA PHE A 145 -6.84 7.66 -4.50
C PHE A 145 -6.03 7.16 -5.71
N ILE A 146 -4.83 6.65 -5.45
CA ILE A 146 -3.94 6.04 -6.45
C ILE A 146 -3.92 4.54 -6.19
N LEU A 147 -4.44 3.77 -7.12
CA LEU A 147 -4.56 2.31 -6.99
C LEU A 147 -3.87 1.60 -8.15
N GLY A 148 -2.90 0.74 -7.85
CA GLY A 148 -2.19 -0.10 -8.80
C GLY A 148 -2.42 -1.59 -8.53
N THR A 149 -2.98 -2.31 -9.52
CA THR A 149 -3.25 -3.75 -9.44
C THR A 149 -2.78 -4.49 -10.68
N PHE A 150 -2.94 -5.81 -10.69
CA PHE A 150 -2.72 -6.61 -11.90
C PHE A 150 -3.93 -6.53 -12.83
N SER A 151 -3.65 -6.39 -14.13
CA SER A 151 -4.65 -6.47 -15.19
C SER A 151 -5.15 -7.90 -15.39
N GLU A 152 -6.27 -8.06 -16.09
CA GLU A 152 -6.85 -9.36 -16.45
C GLU A 152 -5.88 -10.28 -17.22
N ASN A 153 -4.90 -9.70 -17.91
CA ASN A 153 -3.86 -10.42 -18.63
C ASN A 153 -2.61 -10.70 -17.80
N GLY A 154 -2.60 -10.24 -16.53
CA GLY A 154 -1.49 -10.43 -15.60
C GLY A 154 -1.51 -11.80 -14.93
N PRO A 155 -0.61 -12.05 -13.97
CA PRO A 155 -0.58 -13.30 -13.22
C PRO A 155 -1.82 -13.44 -12.34
N LYS A 156 -2.23 -14.71 -12.10
CA LYS A 156 -3.33 -15.04 -11.18
C LYS A 156 -2.88 -15.21 -9.73
N LYS A 157 -1.58 -15.21 -9.49
CA LYS A 157 -0.98 -15.32 -8.16
C LYS A 157 0.17 -14.34 -8.02
N CYS A 158 0.32 -13.77 -6.84
CA CYS A 158 1.47 -12.99 -6.42
C CYS A 158 2.03 -13.59 -5.13
N SER A 159 3.34 -13.84 -5.08
CA SER A 159 4.00 -14.48 -3.91
C SER A 159 3.35 -15.79 -3.47
N GLY A 160 2.78 -16.56 -4.40
CA GLY A 160 2.09 -17.82 -4.10
C GLY A 160 0.64 -17.68 -3.64
N ILE A 161 0.16 -16.47 -3.38
CA ILE A 161 -1.23 -16.17 -3.00
C ILE A 161 -2.07 -15.86 -4.24
N GLU A 162 -3.31 -16.31 -4.25
CA GLU A 162 -4.28 -15.92 -5.28
C GLU A 162 -4.62 -14.44 -5.15
N ILE A 163 -4.86 -13.80 -6.29
CA ILE A 163 -5.17 -12.37 -6.36
C ILE A 163 -6.37 -12.13 -7.26
N THR A 164 -7.03 -11.00 -7.04
CA THR A 164 -8.05 -10.48 -7.96
C THR A 164 -7.38 -9.64 -9.03
N GLN A 165 -7.71 -9.91 -10.29
CA GLN A 165 -7.29 -9.14 -11.46
C GLN A 165 -8.40 -8.17 -11.85
N TYR A 166 -8.02 -7.00 -12.36
CA TYR A 166 -8.98 -5.97 -12.71
C TYR A 166 -8.77 -5.47 -14.14
N SER A 167 -9.86 -5.31 -14.89
CA SER A 167 -9.90 -4.47 -16.07
C SER A 167 -10.13 -3.01 -15.65
N GLN A 168 -9.92 -2.08 -16.56
CA GLN A 168 -10.29 -0.69 -16.34
C GLN A 168 -11.80 -0.57 -16.03
N GLN A 169 -12.64 -1.34 -16.70
CA GLN A 169 -14.08 -1.32 -16.52
C GLN A 169 -14.49 -1.89 -15.16
N SER A 170 -13.98 -3.08 -14.78
CA SER A 170 -14.31 -3.71 -13.49
C SER A 170 -13.81 -2.87 -12.31
N MET A 171 -12.63 -2.23 -12.47
CA MET A 171 -12.12 -1.30 -11.47
C MET A 171 -13.03 -0.07 -11.34
N ALA A 172 -13.42 0.56 -12.44
CA ALA A 172 -14.31 1.72 -12.42
C ALA A 172 -15.67 1.40 -11.79
N SER A 173 -16.20 0.19 -12.03
CA SER A 173 -17.49 -0.25 -11.46
C SER A 173 -17.45 -0.33 -9.93
N LEU A 174 -16.30 -0.62 -9.31
CA LEU A 174 -16.16 -0.64 -7.85
C LEU A 174 -16.40 0.73 -7.20
N PHE A 175 -16.20 1.80 -7.96
CA PHE A 175 -16.29 3.19 -7.47
C PHE A 175 -17.53 3.92 -7.96
N SER A 176 -18.37 3.30 -8.83
CA SER A 176 -19.60 3.94 -9.36
C SER A 176 -20.76 3.90 -8.38
N ASP A 177 -20.74 2.98 -7.41
CA ASP A 177 -21.83 2.71 -6.47
C ASP A 177 -21.54 3.23 -5.04
N ASN A 178 -20.44 4.00 -4.87
CA ASN A 178 -20.00 4.56 -3.58
C ASN A 178 -19.84 6.07 -3.62
#